data_1c9bf56a4277fcd0b682e44788b4938e
#
_entry.id   1c9bf56a4277fcd0b682e44788b4938e
#
_cell.length_a   1.000
_cell.length_b   1.000
_cell.length_c   1.000
_cell.angle_alpha   90.00
_cell.angle_beta   90.00
_cell.angle_gamma   90.00
#
_symmetry.space_group_name_H-M   'P 1'
#
loop_
_entity.id
_entity.type
_entity.pdbx_description
1 polymer ?
#
loop_
_entity_poly.entity_id
_entity_poly.type
_entity_poly.pdbx_seq_one_letter_code
_entity_poly.pdbx_strand_id
1 'polypeptide(L)'
;MASNIKAAFDFTNIRGKLNPAQHGSNSAPPYSRRWLFNMDEEFKSLHFMYARTHDWPLWNPGQRLIDTHFIFPLLHLDPKDPKNYYFRATDEMLRITQEAGMKIFYRLGTSIEHNSDQANEHNNTLVPEDFDHYAEVLAGIVRHYTQGWANGFNYDIEYWEIWNEPELGTQTWCGTKEEFARFFVTVLKRLKSEFPKIKVGGPAFTTPLGEWQNAVLQACKDANIAPDFYSCHCYTNEPEKLIRRPREARELLDSFGFTETEVSINEWHFRQDWSGVTSRAPRDLVRYTMDGPLGHCNIQSAVFNLAVLIGWQDEPLETACYYGAGPDGVWGYRDHEHRWNKCFYSMRMFGELVSEYVYKVGVDVTPHPYRNIYAIGALSEDKEKAAILIADYAGSEAATCSFAIKGLENYRCVEARILDNTLDLAPCQVNIHGNTLTVAKNDPGSAAWLIEFEKIK
;
A
#
# COMPACT_ATOMS: atom_id res chain seq x y z
N MET A 1 3.77 15.90 -39.96
CA MET A 1 4.51 16.06 -38.70
C MET A 1 4.71 14.66 -38.14
N ALA A 2 5.93 14.22 -37.88
CA ALA A 2 6.17 12.93 -37.26
C ALA A 2 5.50 12.95 -35.90
N SER A 3 4.53 12.06 -35.66
CA SER A 3 3.88 11.91 -34.37
C SER A 3 4.98 11.54 -33.34
N ASN A 4 5.14 12.38 -32.33
CA ASN A 4 6.08 12.12 -31.24
C ASN A 4 5.51 10.95 -30.41
N ILE A 5 5.92 9.72 -30.78
CA ILE A 5 5.49 8.50 -30.10
C ILE A 5 6.08 8.49 -28.69
N LYS A 6 5.23 8.44 -27.67
CA LYS A 6 5.60 8.48 -26.26
C LYS A 6 5.95 7.11 -25.68
N ALA A 7 5.28 6.06 -26.16
CA ALA A 7 5.59 4.68 -25.84
C ALA A 7 5.14 3.74 -26.96
N ALA A 8 5.69 2.53 -26.97
CA ALA A 8 5.32 1.47 -27.89
C ALA A 8 4.90 0.21 -27.08
N PHE A 9 3.71 -0.30 -27.37
CA PHE A 9 3.15 -1.53 -26.77
C PHE A 9 3.27 -2.69 -27.75
N ASP A 10 3.81 -3.80 -27.31
CA ASP A 10 3.90 -5.04 -28.09
C ASP A 10 3.12 -6.17 -27.42
N PHE A 11 1.86 -6.36 -27.81
CA PHE A 11 0.98 -7.40 -27.30
C PHE A 11 1.35 -8.82 -27.77
N THR A 12 2.31 -8.94 -28.69
CA THR A 12 2.88 -10.24 -29.06
C THR A 12 3.99 -10.69 -28.11
N ASN A 13 4.49 -9.80 -27.24
CA ASN A 13 5.60 -10.03 -26.31
C ASN A 13 5.12 -10.00 -24.86
N ILE A 14 4.73 -11.15 -24.33
CA ILE A 14 4.37 -11.30 -22.91
C ILE A 14 5.64 -11.27 -22.05
N ARG A 15 5.71 -10.33 -21.08
CA ARG A 15 6.85 -10.11 -20.19
C ARG A 15 6.70 -10.74 -18.80
N GLY A 16 5.54 -11.30 -18.48
CA GLY A 16 5.27 -11.93 -17.21
C GLY A 16 3.81 -11.74 -16.77
N LYS A 17 3.54 -12.00 -15.51
CA LYS A 17 2.22 -11.74 -14.91
C LYS A 17 2.21 -10.41 -14.19
N LEU A 18 1.04 -9.81 -14.12
CA LEU A 18 0.74 -8.72 -13.19
C LEU A 18 0.82 -9.24 -11.76
N ASN A 19 1.31 -8.42 -10.85
CA ASN A 19 1.31 -8.71 -9.42
C ASN A 19 0.20 -7.91 -8.70
N PRO A 20 -0.98 -8.48 -8.45
CA PRO A 20 -2.06 -7.78 -7.75
C PRO A 20 -1.75 -7.54 -6.27
N ALA A 21 -0.76 -8.22 -5.67
CA ALA A 21 -0.37 -8.02 -4.28
C ALA A 21 0.30 -6.66 -4.02
N GLN A 22 0.75 -5.98 -5.08
CA GLN A 22 1.24 -4.60 -5.02
C GLN A 22 0.10 -3.57 -4.94
N HIS A 23 -1.16 -4.02 -4.99
CA HIS A 23 -2.35 -3.19 -4.86
C HIS A 23 -3.09 -3.53 -3.56
N GLY A 24 -2.63 -2.96 -2.47
CA GLY A 24 -3.20 -3.07 -1.14
C GLY A 24 -3.46 -1.71 -0.51
N SER A 25 -4.13 -1.71 0.62
CA SER A 25 -4.45 -0.52 1.40
C SER A 25 -3.99 -0.69 2.84
N ASN A 26 -3.67 0.40 3.52
CA ASN A 26 -3.67 0.42 4.98
C ASN A 26 -5.11 0.50 5.45
N SER A 27 -5.43 -0.23 6.50
CA SER A 27 -6.74 -0.31 7.14
C SER A 27 -7.85 -0.98 6.31
N ALA A 28 -8.86 -1.40 7.03
CA ALA A 28 -10.11 -1.95 6.50
C ALA A 28 -11.02 -0.85 5.95
N PRO A 29 -12.09 -1.23 5.25
CA PRO A 29 -13.13 -0.28 4.90
C PRO A 29 -13.60 0.48 6.14
N PRO A 30 -13.68 1.80 6.09
CA PRO A 30 -14.24 2.57 7.18
C PRO A 30 -15.70 2.16 7.46
N TYR A 31 -15.96 1.84 8.71
CA TYR A 31 -17.26 1.42 9.18
C TYR A 31 -17.60 2.07 10.51
N SER A 32 -18.80 2.57 10.68
CA SER A 32 -19.27 3.12 11.94
C SER A 32 -20.73 2.83 12.19
N ARG A 33 -21.00 2.00 13.18
CA ARG A 33 -22.39 1.78 13.68
C ARG A 33 -23.00 3.05 14.25
N ARG A 34 -22.18 3.92 14.84
CA ARG A 34 -22.66 5.18 15.42
C ARG A 34 -23.14 6.16 14.36
N TRP A 35 -22.41 6.24 13.25
CA TRP A 35 -22.70 7.20 12.18
C TRP A 35 -23.47 6.58 11.02
N LEU A 36 -23.82 5.30 11.12
CA LEU A 36 -24.59 4.55 10.13
C LEU A 36 -24.00 4.64 8.71
N PHE A 37 -22.67 4.68 8.61
CA PHE A 37 -22.01 4.59 7.32
C PHE A 37 -21.22 3.29 7.18
N ASN A 38 -21.13 2.83 5.96
CA ASN A 38 -20.37 1.67 5.55
C ASN A 38 -19.79 1.94 4.15
N MET A 39 -18.52 1.61 3.96
CA MET A 39 -17.81 1.78 2.69
C MET A 39 -17.38 0.45 2.07
N ASP A 40 -18.02 -0.65 2.43
CA ASP A 40 -17.63 -1.99 1.97
C ASP A 40 -17.72 -2.11 0.44
N GLU A 41 -18.79 -1.63 -0.17
CA GLU A 41 -19.00 -1.72 -1.62
C GLU A 41 -18.00 -0.87 -2.39
N GLU A 42 -17.66 0.30 -1.87
CA GLU A 42 -16.64 1.15 -2.45
C GLU A 42 -15.26 0.50 -2.38
N PHE A 43 -14.90 -0.09 -1.23
CA PHE A 43 -13.63 -0.80 -1.09
C PHE A 43 -13.57 -2.07 -1.94
N LYS A 44 -14.67 -2.80 -2.10
CA LYS A 44 -14.76 -3.91 -3.07
C LYS A 44 -14.45 -3.43 -4.49
N SER A 45 -14.95 -2.26 -4.88
CA SER A 45 -14.72 -1.69 -6.21
C SER A 45 -13.27 -1.26 -6.45
N LEU A 46 -12.45 -1.14 -5.40
CA LEU A 46 -11.02 -0.84 -5.50
C LEU A 46 -10.17 -2.08 -5.76
N HIS A 47 -10.70 -3.28 -5.56
CA HIS A 47 -10.02 -4.56 -5.78
C HIS A 47 -8.68 -4.69 -5.03
N PHE A 48 -8.57 -4.11 -3.84
CA PHE A 48 -7.38 -4.27 -3.01
C PHE A 48 -7.18 -5.73 -2.60
N MET A 49 -5.97 -6.26 -2.81
CA MET A 49 -5.67 -7.62 -2.39
C MET A 49 -5.46 -7.74 -0.89
N TYR A 50 -4.72 -6.79 -0.29
CA TYR A 50 -4.40 -6.77 1.13
C TYR A 50 -4.90 -5.51 1.81
N ALA A 51 -5.32 -5.67 3.08
CA ALA A 51 -5.45 -4.60 4.03
C ALA A 51 -4.42 -4.77 5.14
N ARG A 52 -3.44 -3.87 5.24
CA ARG A 52 -2.51 -3.82 6.36
C ARG A 52 -3.22 -3.21 7.55
N THR A 53 -3.26 -3.92 8.67
CA THR A 53 -3.94 -3.50 9.88
C THR A 53 -3.09 -2.51 10.67
N HIS A 54 -3.10 -1.24 10.31
CA HIS A 54 -2.26 -0.25 11.00
C HIS A 54 -3.07 0.75 11.81
N ASP A 55 -3.73 1.70 11.17
CA ASP A 55 -4.41 2.81 11.81
C ASP A 55 -5.93 2.63 11.91
N TRP A 56 -6.38 1.52 12.46
CA TRP A 56 -7.81 1.33 12.74
C TRP A 56 -8.19 2.07 14.01
N PRO A 57 -8.70 3.31 13.89
CA PRO A 57 -8.93 4.15 15.04
C PRO A 57 -10.15 3.69 15.81
N LEU A 58 -10.02 3.70 17.11
CA LEU A 58 -11.14 4.06 17.97
C LEU A 58 -11.28 5.59 17.94
N TRP A 59 -12.48 6.06 18.21
CA TRP A 59 -12.77 7.51 18.34
C TRP A 59 -12.01 8.20 19.49
N ASN A 60 -11.36 7.42 20.35
CA ASN A 60 -10.51 7.93 21.40
C ASN A 60 -9.09 8.12 20.87
N PRO A 61 -8.50 9.31 21.04
CA PRO A 61 -7.12 9.57 20.71
C PRO A 61 -6.17 8.53 21.35
N GLY A 62 -5.13 8.14 20.62
CA GLY A 62 -4.09 7.23 21.13
C GLY A 62 -4.47 5.75 21.21
N GLN A 63 -5.70 5.37 20.87
CA GLN A 63 -6.12 3.97 20.87
C GLN A 63 -6.28 3.46 19.43
N ARG A 64 -5.72 2.29 19.19
CA ARG A 64 -5.82 1.56 17.92
C ARG A 64 -6.28 0.14 18.19
N LEU A 65 -7.31 -0.32 17.47
CA LEU A 65 -7.95 -1.64 17.67
C LEU A 65 -7.00 -2.81 17.49
N ILE A 66 -5.93 -2.60 16.77
CA ILE A 66 -4.97 -3.64 16.41
C ILE A 66 -3.76 -3.69 17.34
N ASP A 67 -3.54 -2.63 18.11
CA ASP A 67 -2.35 -2.53 18.95
C ASP A 67 -2.38 -3.55 20.09
N THR A 68 -1.22 -4.11 20.39
CA THR A 68 -1.08 -5.15 21.42
C THR A 68 -1.62 -4.69 22.77
N HIS A 69 -1.34 -3.45 23.19
CA HIS A 69 -1.83 -2.92 24.46
C HIS A 69 -3.35 -2.73 24.51
N PHE A 70 -4.02 -2.62 23.37
CA PHE A 70 -5.48 -2.59 23.30
C PHE A 70 -6.07 -3.99 23.50
N ILE A 71 -5.45 -5.00 22.89
CA ILE A 71 -5.87 -6.40 23.00
C ILE A 71 -5.44 -7.02 24.33
N PHE A 72 -4.23 -6.71 24.80
CA PHE A 72 -3.64 -7.23 26.05
C PHE A 72 -3.12 -6.08 26.90
N PRO A 73 -4.00 -5.36 27.64
CA PRO A 73 -3.66 -4.06 28.24
C PRO A 73 -2.76 -4.13 29.48
N LEU A 74 -2.65 -5.29 30.13
CA LEU A 74 -1.89 -5.48 31.34
C LEU A 74 -0.77 -6.50 31.13
N LEU A 75 0.35 -6.02 30.60
CA LEU A 75 1.48 -6.86 30.15
C LEU A 75 2.08 -7.77 31.23
N HIS A 76 1.84 -7.54 32.53
CA HIS A 76 2.32 -8.39 33.62
C HIS A 76 1.46 -9.66 33.84
N LEU A 77 0.30 -9.76 33.20
CA LEU A 77 -0.60 -10.90 33.35
C LEU A 77 -0.12 -12.11 32.51
N ASP A 78 -0.63 -13.31 32.85
CA ASP A 78 -0.29 -14.52 32.14
C ASP A 78 -0.80 -14.49 30.68
N PRO A 79 0.10 -14.54 29.67
CA PRO A 79 -0.28 -14.52 28.25
C PRO A 79 -0.94 -15.82 27.77
N LYS A 80 -0.97 -16.86 28.58
CA LYS A 80 -1.64 -18.13 28.29
C LYS A 80 -3.08 -18.16 28.79
N ASP A 81 -3.48 -17.23 29.66
CA ASP A 81 -4.88 -17.12 30.11
C ASP A 81 -5.67 -16.26 29.10
N PRO A 82 -6.65 -16.86 28.37
CA PRO A 82 -7.45 -16.14 27.38
C PRO A 82 -8.29 -15.01 27.98
N LYS A 83 -8.53 -15.01 29.29
CA LYS A 83 -9.28 -13.94 29.97
C LYS A 83 -8.56 -12.60 30.01
N ASN A 84 -7.26 -12.59 29.75
CA ASN A 84 -6.43 -11.40 29.75
C ASN A 84 -6.44 -10.67 28.38
N TYR A 85 -7.12 -11.23 27.37
CA TYR A 85 -7.23 -10.67 26.02
C TYR A 85 -8.63 -10.12 25.74
N TYR A 86 -8.69 -9.02 25.02
CA TYR A 86 -9.92 -8.31 24.65
C TYR A 86 -10.05 -8.18 23.12
N PHE A 87 -10.38 -9.30 22.47
CA PHE A 87 -10.39 -9.39 20.99
C PHE A 87 -11.59 -8.75 20.30
N ARG A 88 -12.74 -8.66 20.96
CA ARG A 88 -14.05 -8.40 20.34
C ARG A 88 -14.07 -7.25 19.31
N ALA A 89 -13.40 -6.13 19.60
CA ALA A 89 -13.43 -4.98 18.69
C ALA A 89 -12.54 -5.20 17.47
N THR A 90 -11.39 -5.85 17.67
CA THR A 90 -10.46 -6.23 16.60
C THR A 90 -11.08 -7.31 15.70
N ASP A 91 -11.78 -8.30 16.30
CA ASP A 91 -12.52 -9.35 15.58
C ASP A 91 -13.49 -8.77 14.56
N GLU A 92 -14.25 -7.76 14.97
CA GLU A 92 -15.21 -7.12 14.09
C GLU A 92 -14.54 -6.44 12.90
N MET A 93 -13.42 -5.77 13.11
CA MET A 93 -12.68 -5.10 12.04
C MET A 93 -12.04 -6.09 11.08
N LEU A 94 -11.47 -7.20 11.57
CA LEU A 94 -10.94 -8.24 10.70
C LEU A 94 -12.05 -8.92 9.88
N ARG A 95 -13.20 -9.16 10.49
CA ARG A 95 -14.36 -9.72 9.78
C ARG A 95 -14.82 -8.80 8.64
N ILE A 96 -14.98 -7.50 8.90
CA ILE A 96 -15.36 -6.51 7.88
C ILE A 96 -14.34 -6.48 6.74
N THR A 97 -13.05 -6.54 7.05
CA THR A 97 -11.99 -6.58 6.05
C THR A 97 -12.14 -7.77 5.09
N GLN A 98 -12.39 -8.95 5.64
CA GLN A 98 -12.58 -10.16 4.84
C GLN A 98 -13.89 -10.15 4.05
N GLU A 99 -14.96 -9.62 4.63
CA GLU A 99 -16.25 -9.46 3.94
C GLU A 99 -16.16 -8.47 2.76
N ALA A 100 -15.24 -7.51 2.84
CA ALA A 100 -14.91 -6.63 1.71
C ALA A 100 -14.01 -7.30 0.65
N GLY A 101 -13.64 -8.57 0.84
CA GLY A 101 -12.85 -9.34 -0.12
C GLY A 101 -11.33 -9.17 -0.01
N MET A 102 -10.85 -8.46 1.01
CA MET A 102 -9.42 -8.23 1.22
C MET A 102 -8.80 -9.31 2.12
N LYS A 103 -7.57 -9.71 1.81
CA LYS A 103 -6.72 -10.48 2.72
C LYS A 103 -6.14 -9.56 3.80
N ILE A 104 -5.90 -10.13 4.98
CA ILE A 104 -5.33 -9.39 6.10
C ILE A 104 -3.81 -9.48 6.05
N PHE A 105 -3.14 -8.33 6.16
CA PHE A 105 -1.72 -8.19 6.46
C PHE A 105 -1.63 -7.63 7.88
N TYR A 106 -1.35 -8.49 8.87
CA TYR A 106 -1.49 -8.13 10.28
C TYR A 106 -0.24 -7.48 10.85
N ARG A 107 -0.34 -6.23 11.35
CA ARG A 107 0.71 -5.55 12.08
C ARG A 107 0.57 -5.82 13.59
N LEU A 108 1.53 -6.50 14.18
CA LEU A 108 1.66 -6.76 15.62
C LEU A 108 2.42 -5.61 16.31
N GLY A 109 2.24 -5.45 17.62
CA GLY A 109 2.92 -4.43 18.40
C GLY A 109 2.12 -3.14 18.50
N THR A 110 2.77 -2.01 18.36
CA THR A 110 2.19 -0.67 18.57
C THR A 110 2.28 0.16 17.29
N SER A 111 1.24 0.93 16.99
CA SER A 111 1.25 2.01 16.01
C SER A 111 1.93 3.26 16.59
N ILE A 112 1.85 4.37 15.86
CA ILE A 112 2.45 5.62 16.30
C ILE A 112 1.61 6.30 17.41
N GLU A 113 2.27 6.79 18.45
CA GLU A 113 1.66 7.60 19.49
C GLU A 113 1.67 9.09 19.12
N HIS A 114 0.51 9.62 18.80
CA HIS A 114 0.37 11.02 18.36
C HIS A 114 0.17 12.01 19.51
N ASN A 115 -0.12 11.55 20.73
CA ASN A 115 -0.51 12.39 21.86
C ASN A 115 0.62 12.58 22.86
N SER A 116 1.76 13.05 22.41
CA SER A 116 2.99 13.22 23.21
C SER A 116 2.87 14.18 24.41
N ASP A 117 1.72 14.78 24.67
CA ASP A 117 1.53 15.80 25.72
C ASP A 117 0.77 15.28 26.94
N GLN A 118 0.40 13.99 27.01
CA GLN A 118 -0.35 13.42 28.13
C GLN A 118 0.50 12.48 29.00
N ALA A 119 0.26 12.47 30.30
CA ALA A 119 1.13 11.85 31.31
C ALA A 119 1.33 10.32 31.21
N ASN A 120 0.65 9.62 30.30
CA ASN A 120 0.78 8.18 30.12
C ASN A 120 1.10 7.76 28.68
N GLU A 121 1.62 8.65 27.89
CA GLU A 121 1.63 8.59 26.46
C GLU A 121 2.57 7.57 25.87
N HIS A 122 3.68 7.35 26.52
CA HIS A 122 4.72 6.48 26.00
C HIS A 122 4.62 5.05 26.55
N ASN A 123 3.61 4.72 27.37
CA ASN A 123 3.49 3.38 27.96
C ASN A 123 3.46 2.27 26.91
N ASN A 124 2.84 2.53 25.76
CA ASN A 124 2.69 1.55 24.69
C ASN A 124 3.93 1.43 23.81
N THR A 125 4.85 2.37 23.92
CA THR A 125 6.12 2.42 23.15
C THR A 125 7.34 2.20 24.04
N LEU A 126 7.15 2.01 25.35
CA LEU A 126 8.23 1.59 26.24
C LEU A 126 8.80 0.24 25.84
N VAL A 127 10.09 0.08 26.07
CA VAL A 127 10.77 -1.20 25.88
C VAL A 127 10.13 -2.21 26.83
N PRO A 128 9.60 -3.35 26.33
CA PRO A 128 9.10 -4.41 27.21
C PRO A 128 10.17 -4.91 28.18
N GLU A 129 9.82 -5.08 29.44
CA GLU A 129 10.75 -5.58 30.46
C GLU A 129 11.23 -7.02 30.16
N ASP A 130 10.34 -7.83 29.59
CA ASP A 130 10.59 -9.24 29.20
C ASP A 130 10.14 -9.46 27.76
N PHE A 131 11.10 -9.65 26.85
CA PHE A 131 10.84 -9.87 25.43
C PHE A 131 10.20 -11.23 25.15
N ASP A 132 10.54 -12.27 25.92
CA ASP A 132 9.95 -13.61 25.74
C ASP A 132 8.47 -13.59 26.18
N HIS A 133 8.17 -12.90 27.27
CA HIS A 133 6.79 -12.70 27.72
C HIS A 133 5.97 -11.91 26.68
N TYR A 134 6.51 -10.81 26.15
CA TYR A 134 5.83 -10.02 25.12
C TYR A 134 5.62 -10.84 23.84
N ALA A 135 6.62 -11.62 23.41
CA ALA A 135 6.52 -12.50 22.26
C ALA A 135 5.44 -13.58 22.46
N GLU A 136 5.23 -14.08 23.70
CA GLU A 136 4.14 -14.99 24.02
C GLU A 136 2.77 -14.31 23.93
N VAL A 137 2.64 -13.03 24.33
CA VAL A 137 1.42 -12.23 24.12
C VAL A 137 1.09 -12.15 22.63
N LEU A 138 2.09 -11.84 21.78
CA LEU A 138 1.91 -11.80 20.34
C LEU A 138 1.52 -13.16 19.77
N ALA A 139 2.13 -14.24 20.24
CA ALA A 139 1.76 -15.60 19.85
C ALA A 139 0.29 -15.93 20.21
N GLY A 140 -0.21 -15.42 21.34
CA GLY A 140 -1.63 -15.52 21.71
C GLY A 140 -2.55 -14.86 20.71
N ILE A 141 -2.16 -13.68 20.17
CA ILE A 141 -2.92 -12.97 19.12
C ILE A 141 -2.93 -13.81 17.83
N VAL A 142 -1.79 -14.35 17.42
CA VAL A 142 -1.70 -15.22 16.23
C VAL A 142 -2.57 -16.47 16.39
N ARG A 143 -2.51 -17.15 17.56
CA ARG A 143 -3.36 -18.35 17.85
C ARG A 143 -4.84 -18.03 17.75
N HIS A 144 -5.25 -16.86 18.27
CA HIS A 144 -6.64 -16.44 18.23
C HIS A 144 -7.18 -16.39 16.80
N TYR A 145 -6.44 -15.79 15.88
CA TYR A 145 -6.89 -15.60 14.50
C TYR A 145 -6.60 -16.79 13.58
N THR A 146 -5.66 -17.68 13.91
CA THR A 146 -5.25 -18.77 13.00
C THR A 146 -5.56 -20.17 13.50
N GLN A 147 -5.84 -20.35 14.81
CA GLN A 147 -6.03 -21.65 15.43
C GLN A 147 -7.30 -21.75 16.30
N GLY A 148 -8.15 -20.73 16.29
CA GLY A 148 -9.41 -20.70 17.06
C GLY A 148 -9.24 -20.57 18.57
N TRP A 149 -8.03 -20.27 19.07
CA TRP A 149 -7.79 -20.09 20.50
C TRP A 149 -8.61 -18.91 21.08
N ALA A 150 -9.03 -19.03 22.34
CA ALA A 150 -9.84 -18.02 23.03
C ALA A 150 -11.17 -17.67 22.31
N ASN A 151 -11.86 -18.68 21.77
CA ASN A 151 -13.03 -18.52 20.89
C ASN A 151 -12.77 -17.69 19.63
N GLY A 152 -11.56 -17.78 19.08
CA GLY A 152 -11.11 -17.06 17.91
C GLY A 152 -11.48 -17.72 16.59
N PHE A 153 -10.65 -17.51 15.60
CA PHE A 153 -10.91 -17.83 14.20
C PHE A 153 -9.85 -18.76 13.62
N ASN A 154 -10.10 -19.30 12.45
CA ASN A 154 -9.13 -20.03 11.62
C ASN A 154 -8.95 -19.29 10.29
N TYR A 155 -8.52 -18.05 10.37
CA TYR A 155 -8.28 -17.22 9.20
C TYR A 155 -6.95 -17.59 8.53
N ASP A 156 -6.92 -17.52 7.21
CA ASP A 156 -5.69 -17.69 6.42
C ASP A 156 -4.96 -16.33 6.30
N ILE A 157 -4.38 -15.90 7.43
CA ILE A 157 -3.57 -14.68 7.48
C ILE A 157 -2.12 -15.07 7.20
N GLU A 158 -1.63 -14.69 6.03
CA GLU A 158 -0.30 -15.05 5.57
C GLU A 158 0.80 -14.20 6.21
N TYR A 159 0.61 -12.86 6.27
CA TYR A 159 1.63 -11.89 6.69
C TYR A 159 1.38 -11.39 8.11
N TRP A 160 2.42 -11.51 8.95
CA TRP A 160 2.44 -11.04 10.34
C TRP A 160 3.65 -10.15 10.55
N GLU A 161 3.41 -8.86 10.62
CA GLU A 161 4.44 -7.84 10.74
C GLU A 161 4.74 -7.52 12.20
N ILE A 162 6.03 -7.48 12.54
CA ILE A 162 6.50 -7.14 13.89
C ILE A 162 6.76 -5.64 13.93
N TRP A 163 5.92 -4.88 14.64
CA TRP A 163 6.08 -3.47 14.95
C TRP A 163 5.78 -2.50 13.79
N ASN A 164 6.12 -1.20 14.02
CA ASN A 164 6.00 -0.10 13.07
C ASN A 164 6.99 1.01 13.40
N GLU A 165 7.80 1.42 12.42
CA GLU A 165 8.70 2.59 12.43
C GLU A 165 9.49 2.78 13.74
N PRO A 166 10.22 1.77 14.25
CA PRO A 166 10.87 1.85 15.56
C PRO A 166 11.91 2.98 15.66
N GLU A 167 12.42 3.46 14.55
CA GLU A 167 13.40 4.55 14.48
C GLU A 167 12.82 5.94 14.76
N LEU A 168 11.51 6.10 14.87
CA LEU A 168 10.88 7.39 15.24
C LEU A 168 10.94 7.72 16.74
N GLY A 169 11.70 6.92 17.50
CA GLY A 169 11.94 7.20 18.93
C GLY A 169 10.69 7.04 19.77
N THR A 170 10.48 7.97 20.71
CA THR A 170 9.41 7.86 21.72
C THR A 170 8.00 7.74 21.17
N GLN A 171 7.78 8.09 19.92
CA GLN A 171 6.48 7.92 19.28
C GLN A 171 6.18 6.46 18.94
N THR A 172 7.22 5.62 18.80
CA THR A 172 7.06 4.22 18.35
C THR A 172 7.87 3.23 19.17
N TRP A 173 9.10 3.60 19.63
CA TRP A 173 9.96 2.76 20.45
C TRP A 173 10.86 3.62 21.33
N CYS A 174 10.74 3.53 22.65
CA CYS A 174 11.50 4.34 23.62
C CYS A 174 12.91 3.79 23.95
N GLY A 175 13.37 2.78 23.22
CA GLY A 175 14.67 2.14 23.44
C GLY A 175 15.67 2.41 22.33
N THR A 176 16.82 1.74 22.43
CA THR A 176 17.88 1.77 21.44
C THR A 176 17.60 0.84 20.26
N LYS A 177 18.32 1.01 19.15
CA LYS A 177 18.25 0.13 17.99
C LYS A 177 18.72 -1.30 18.32
N GLU A 178 19.68 -1.44 19.23
CA GLU A 178 20.17 -2.74 19.69
C GLU A 178 19.13 -3.49 20.53
N GLU A 179 18.37 -2.79 21.37
CA GLU A 179 17.25 -3.37 22.12
C GLU A 179 16.14 -3.79 21.19
N PHE A 180 15.78 -2.93 20.22
CA PHE A 180 14.78 -3.28 19.23
C PHE A 180 15.19 -4.48 18.38
N ALA A 181 16.45 -4.54 17.94
CA ALA A 181 16.96 -5.67 17.15
C ALA A 181 16.87 -7.00 17.93
N ARG A 182 17.20 -7.01 19.24
CA ARG A 182 17.00 -8.19 20.10
C ARG A 182 15.52 -8.55 20.27
N PHE A 183 14.67 -7.55 20.51
CA PHE A 183 13.23 -7.75 20.59
C PHE A 183 12.68 -8.38 19.29
N PHE A 184 13.02 -7.80 18.14
CA PHE A 184 12.59 -8.30 16.83
C PHE A 184 12.98 -9.76 16.61
N VAL A 185 14.23 -10.13 16.89
CA VAL A 185 14.72 -11.52 16.78
C VAL A 185 14.00 -12.45 17.75
N THR A 186 13.74 -12.03 18.99
CA THR A 186 12.99 -12.82 19.97
C THR A 186 11.59 -13.13 19.48
N VAL A 187 10.86 -12.13 19.03
CA VAL A 187 9.50 -12.29 18.47
C VAL A 187 9.53 -13.16 17.22
N LEU A 188 10.45 -12.90 16.30
CA LEU A 188 10.59 -13.66 15.06
C LEU A 188 10.81 -15.16 15.35
N LYS A 189 11.74 -15.50 16.24
CA LYS A 189 11.99 -16.89 16.66
C LYS A 189 10.76 -17.52 17.27
N ARG A 190 10.11 -16.79 18.19
CA ARG A 190 8.93 -17.32 18.90
C ARG A 190 7.80 -17.64 17.92
N LEU A 191 7.48 -16.72 17.01
CA LEU A 191 6.39 -16.93 16.07
C LEU A 191 6.72 -18.01 15.03
N LYS A 192 7.90 -17.99 14.44
CA LYS A 192 8.29 -19.01 13.44
C LYS A 192 8.39 -20.41 14.03
N SER A 193 8.70 -20.55 15.33
CA SER A 193 8.76 -21.86 15.99
C SER A 193 7.39 -22.52 16.15
N GLU A 194 6.34 -21.74 16.36
CA GLU A 194 4.97 -22.25 16.56
C GLU A 194 4.14 -22.25 15.28
N PHE A 195 4.37 -21.24 14.42
CA PHE A 195 3.54 -21.01 13.22
C PHE A 195 4.38 -21.12 11.93
N PRO A 196 4.86 -22.31 11.55
CA PRO A 196 5.78 -22.45 10.42
C PRO A 196 5.16 -22.16 9.05
N LYS A 197 3.85 -21.99 8.96
CA LYS A 197 3.12 -21.72 7.70
C LYS A 197 2.86 -20.26 7.43
N ILE A 198 3.01 -19.39 8.42
CA ILE A 198 2.82 -17.95 8.25
C ILE A 198 4.15 -17.28 7.90
N LYS A 199 4.06 -16.14 7.24
CA LYS A 199 5.21 -15.25 6.99
C LYS A 199 5.33 -14.25 8.14
N VAL A 200 6.49 -14.20 8.78
CA VAL A 200 6.79 -13.27 9.87
C VAL A 200 7.94 -12.37 9.45
N GLY A 201 7.76 -11.06 9.55
CA GLY A 201 8.77 -10.09 9.13
C GLY A 201 8.45 -8.67 9.63
N GLY A 202 8.87 -7.70 8.92
CA GLY A 202 8.75 -6.27 9.28
C GLY A 202 10.11 -5.57 9.20
N PRO A 203 10.35 -4.54 10.04
CA PRO A 203 9.43 -3.92 11.00
C PRO A 203 8.80 -2.60 10.50
N ALA A 204 8.53 -2.47 9.22
CA ALA A 204 7.92 -1.27 8.66
C ALA A 204 8.75 0.00 8.91
N PHE A 205 10.01 -0.03 8.50
CA PHE A 205 10.90 1.12 8.64
C PHE A 205 10.45 2.32 7.82
N THR A 206 10.71 3.55 8.29
CA THR A 206 10.39 4.78 7.52
C THR A 206 11.12 4.88 6.17
N THR A 207 12.20 4.12 6.01
CA THR A 207 13.04 4.07 4.80
C THR A 207 13.70 2.69 4.67
N PRO A 208 14.01 2.22 3.45
CA PRO A 208 14.65 0.91 3.28
C PRO A 208 16.08 0.82 3.82
N LEU A 209 16.79 1.94 4.02
CA LEU A 209 18.20 1.97 4.38
C LEU A 209 18.44 2.82 5.62
N GLY A 210 19.30 2.36 6.53
CA GLY A 210 19.68 3.11 7.72
C GLY A 210 20.37 2.25 8.79
N GLU A 211 20.71 2.87 9.91
CA GLU A 211 21.40 2.19 11.02
C GLU A 211 20.49 1.18 11.74
N TRP A 212 19.22 1.47 11.90
CA TRP A 212 18.23 0.58 12.51
C TRP A 212 18.02 -0.68 11.66
N GLN A 213 17.92 -0.49 10.34
CA GLN A 213 17.82 -1.55 9.36
C GLN A 213 19.01 -2.50 9.44
N ASN A 214 20.23 -1.93 9.44
CA ASN A 214 21.46 -2.70 9.57
C ASN A 214 21.52 -3.44 10.92
N ALA A 215 21.13 -2.82 12.04
CA ALA A 215 21.13 -3.44 13.35
C ALA A 215 20.18 -4.65 13.41
N VAL A 216 18.96 -4.53 12.89
CA VAL A 216 17.99 -5.62 12.87
C VAL A 216 18.47 -6.77 11.97
N LEU A 217 18.93 -6.46 10.76
CA LEU A 217 19.40 -7.50 9.83
C LEU A 217 20.68 -8.19 10.35
N GLN A 218 21.58 -7.46 11.00
CA GLN A 218 22.75 -8.06 11.62
C GLN A 218 22.37 -9.00 12.77
N ALA A 219 21.44 -8.57 13.64
CA ALA A 219 20.94 -9.43 14.72
C ALA A 219 20.25 -10.69 14.20
N CYS A 220 19.48 -10.61 13.11
CA CYS A 220 18.90 -11.76 12.45
C CYS A 220 19.99 -12.70 11.91
N LYS A 221 21.02 -12.16 11.28
CA LYS A 221 22.17 -12.93 10.76
C LYS A 221 22.93 -13.65 11.88
N ASP A 222 23.24 -12.94 12.97
CA ASP A 222 23.94 -13.48 14.12
C ASP A 222 23.13 -14.58 14.83
N ALA A 223 21.81 -14.45 14.80
CA ALA A 223 20.86 -15.41 15.35
C ALA A 223 20.56 -16.60 14.40
N ASN A 224 21.12 -16.58 13.19
CA ASN A 224 20.87 -17.53 12.11
C ASN A 224 19.37 -17.73 11.82
N ILE A 225 18.63 -16.62 11.70
CA ILE A 225 17.22 -16.61 11.34
C ILE A 225 16.96 -15.52 10.34
N ALA A 226 16.26 -15.82 9.25
CA ALA A 226 15.82 -14.84 8.26
C ALA A 226 14.36 -14.42 8.53
N PRO A 227 14.03 -13.12 8.43
CA PRO A 227 12.63 -12.71 8.30
C PRO A 227 12.08 -13.20 6.96
N ASP A 228 10.79 -13.55 6.91
CA ASP A 228 10.17 -13.99 5.66
C ASP A 228 9.92 -12.80 4.72
N PHE A 229 9.71 -11.61 5.27
CA PHE A 229 9.65 -10.37 4.52
C PHE A 229 10.29 -9.21 5.31
N TYR A 230 10.71 -8.21 4.56
CA TYR A 230 11.23 -6.95 5.04
C TYR A 230 10.33 -5.83 4.56
N SER A 231 9.82 -5.02 5.47
CA SER A 231 8.90 -3.94 5.14
C SER A 231 9.48 -2.56 5.44
N CYS A 232 9.16 -1.61 4.57
CA CYS A 232 9.51 -0.21 4.75
C CYS A 232 8.49 0.71 4.09
N HIS A 233 8.61 1.99 4.39
CA HIS A 233 7.72 3.06 3.96
C HIS A 233 8.40 4.01 2.98
N CYS A 234 7.61 4.77 2.23
CA CYS A 234 8.13 5.86 1.43
C CYS A 234 7.04 6.90 1.10
N TYR A 235 7.31 8.13 1.48
CA TYR A 235 6.49 9.29 1.16
C TYR A 235 7.30 10.27 0.31
N THR A 236 6.86 10.55 -0.90
CA THR A 236 7.55 11.42 -1.86
C THR A 236 6.59 11.89 -2.95
N ASN A 237 6.94 12.94 -3.66
CA ASN A 237 6.27 13.39 -4.90
C ASN A 237 7.03 12.98 -6.17
N GLU A 238 8.09 12.18 -6.04
CA GLU A 238 8.92 11.72 -7.14
C GLU A 238 8.64 10.23 -7.44
N PRO A 239 7.90 9.88 -8.51
CA PRO A 239 7.58 8.48 -8.82
C PRO A 239 8.83 7.59 -8.92
N GLU A 240 9.86 8.06 -9.62
CA GLU A 240 11.10 7.29 -9.81
C GLU A 240 11.82 6.95 -8.51
N LYS A 241 11.71 7.82 -7.50
CA LYS A 241 12.27 7.58 -6.18
C LYS A 241 11.55 6.44 -5.49
N LEU A 242 10.20 6.45 -5.53
CA LEU A 242 9.40 5.40 -4.91
C LEU A 242 9.50 4.08 -5.67
N ILE A 243 9.49 4.12 -7.00
CA ILE A 243 9.66 2.92 -7.85
C ILE A 243 10.97 2.19 -7.54
N ARG A 244 12.05 2.91 -7.25
CA ARG A 244 13.37 2.35 -6.98
C ARG A 244 13.53 1.75 -5.58
N ARG A 245 12.69 2.11 -4.61
CA ARG A 245 12.81 1.67 -3.20
C ARG A 245 12.84 0.15 -3.01
N PRO A 246 12.05 -0.67 -3.70
CA PRO A 246 12.14 -2.12 -3.58
C PRO A 246 13.52 -2.67 -3.96
N ARG A 247 14.17 -2.10 -4.97
CA ARG A 247 15.51 -2.50 -5.40
C ARG A 247 16.56 -2.15 -4.34
N GLU A 248 16.46 -0.97 -3.74
CA GLU A 248 17.34 -0.56 -2.63
C GLU A 248 17.21 -1.52 -1.42
N ALA A 249 15.97 -1.91 -1.08
CA ALA A 249 15.72 -2.91 -0.04
C ALA A 249 16.29 -4.29 -0.41
N ARG A 250 16.10 -4.74 -1.65
CA ARG A 250 16.62 -6.02 -2.13
C ARG A 250 18.15 -6.08 -2.07
N GLU A 251 18.82 -5.04 -2.53
CA GLU A 251 20.28 -4.92 -2.49
C GLU A 251 20.80 -4.98 -1.04
N LEU A 252 20.13 -4.31 -0.09
CA LEU A 252 20.46 -4.40 1.32
C LEU A 252 20.32 -5.83 1.84
N LEU A 253 19.18 -6.49 1.60
CA LEU A 253 18.92 -7.85 2.05
C LEU A 253 19.94 -8.84 1.48
N ASP A 254 20.29 -8.73 0.20
CA ASP A 254 21.27 -9.56 -0.47
C ASP A 254 22.67 -9.40 0.17
N SER A 255 23.03 -8.18 0.60
CA SER A 255 24.30 -7.91 1.29
C SER A 255 24.42 -8.63 2.64
N PHE A 256 23.30 -8.91 3.29
CA PHE A 256 23.23 -9.73 4.50
C PHE A 256 23.09 -11.24 4.23
N GLY A 257 22.82 -11.64 2.98
CA GLY A 257 22.59 -13.02 2.58
C GLY A 257 21.12 -13.47 2.67
N PHE A 258 20.18 -12.54 2.80
CA PHE A 258 18.74 -12.81 2.90
C PHE A 258 18.07 -12.77 1.52
N THR A 259 18.51 -13.63 0.61
CA THR A 259 18.07 -13.64 -0.80
C THR A 259 16.62 -14.05 -1.00
N GLU A 260 16.05 -14.82 -0.07
CA GLU A 260 14.67 -15.31 -0.13
C GLU A 260 13.67 -14.43 0.64
N THR A 261 14.15 -13.44 1.38
CA THR A 261 13.30 -12.50 2.12
C THR A 261 12.54 -11.60 1.14
N GLU A 262 11.23 -11.60 1.20
CA GLU A 262 10.39 -10.75 0.34
C GLU A 262 10.51 -9.27 0.71
N VAL A 263 10.25 -8.37 -0.25
CA VAL A 263 10.21 -6.92 -0.02
C VAL A 263 8.77 -6.43 -0.02
N SER A 264 8.42 -5.62 0.96
CA SER A 264 7.11 -4.97 1.09
C SER A 264 7.27 -3.46 1.26
N ILE A 265 6.57 -2.67 0.45
CA ILE A 265 6.38 -1.23 0.66
C ILE A 265 4.97 -1.03 1.21
N ASN A 266 4.80 -1.25 2.50
CA ASN A 266 3.49 -1.39 3.09
C ASN A 266 2.92 -0.11 3.71
N GLU A 267 3.57 1.01 3.41
CA GLU A 267 3.06 2.35 3.65
C GLU A 267 3.68 3.32 2.66
N TRP A 268 2.86 3.90 1.78
CA TRP A 268 3.30 4.85 0.78
C TRP A 268 2.18 5.80 0.35
N HIS A 269 2.56 7.02 0.01
CA HIS A 269 1.64 8.03 -0.49
C HIS A 269 2.40 9.14 -1.21
N PHE A 270 1.70 9.89 -2.07
CA PHE A 270 2.19 11.14 -2.61
C PHE A 270 2.44 12.15 -1.49
N ARG A 271 3.62 12.75 -1.47
CA ARG A 271 3.97 13.71 -0.44
C ARG A 271 4.95 14.75 -0.94
N GLN A 272 4.52 15.99 -1.02
CA GLN A 272 5.38 17.10 -1.42
C GLN A 272 6.12 17.69 -0.20
N ASP A 273 5.42 17.89 0.89
CA ASP A 273 6.00 18.26 2.18
C ASP A 273 5.11 17.79 3.34
N TRP A 274 5.58 17.97 4.59
CA TRP A 274 4.86 17.56 5.79
C TRP A 274 4.03 18.69 6.42
N SER A 275 4.00 19.88 5.83
CA SER A 275 3.15 20.97 6.31
C SER A 275 1.66 20.62 6.14
N GLY A 276 0.85 21.05 7.09
CA GLY A 276 -0.59 20.83 7.04
C GLY A 276 -1.11 19.44 7.40
N VAL A 277 -0.24 18.48 7.73
CA VAL A 277 -0.64 17.09 8.05
C VAL A 277 -0.85 16.89 9.54
N THR A 278 -0.32 17.78 10.36
CA THR A 278 -0.47 17.67 11.81
C THR A 278 -1.89 18.03 12.23
N SER A 279 -2.38 17.39 13.27
CA SER A 279 -3.68 17.71 13.91
C SER A 279 -3.80 19.16 14.39
N ARG A 280 -2.68 19.87 14.45
CA ARG A 280 -2.57 21.30 14.84
C ARG A 280 -2.54 22.26 13.66
N ALA A 281 -2.53 21.74 12.42
CA ALA A 281 -2.51 22.60 11.23
C ALA A 281 -3.80 23.43 11.14
N PRO A 282 -3.72 24.70 10.76
CA PRO A 282 -4.91 25.48 10.46
C PRO A 282 -5.76 24.79 9.38
N ARG A 283 -7.08 24.87 9.52
CA ARG A 283 -8.03 24.22 8.58
C ARG A 283 -7.78 24.61 7.12
N ASP A 284 -7.42 25.87 6.88
CA ASP A 284 -7.13 26.33 5.54
C ASP A 284 -5.86 25.70 4.95
N LEU A 285 -4.86 25.43 5.79
CA LEU A 285 -3.66 24.73 5.36
C LEU A 285 -3.95 23.25 5.08
N VAL A 286 -4.80 22.60 5.87
CA VAL A 286 -5.24 21.23 5.60
C VAL A 286 -5.93 21.13 4.24
N ARG A 287 -6.87 22.06 3.94
CA ARG A 287 -7.52 22.11 2.63
C ARG A 287 -6.53 22.33 1.49
N TYR A 288 -5.58 23.22 1.67
CA TYR A 288 -4.54 23.50 0.69
C TYR A 288 -3.66 22.27 0.41
N THR A 289 -3.39 21.47 1.44
CA THR A 289 -2.63 20.20 1.29
C THR A 289 -3.46 19.07 0.72
N MET A 290 -4.79 19.08 0.85
CA MET A 290 -5.66 18.06 0.25
C MET A 290 -5.88 18.30 -1.25
N ASP A 291 -6.43 19.45 -1.59
CA ASP A 291 -6.96 19.76 -2.93
C ASP A 291 -6.11 20.79 -3.69
N GLY A 292 -5.27 21.53 -2.98
CA GLY A 292 -4.45 22.60 -3.53
C GLY A 292 -3.17 22.12 -4.22
N PRO A 293 -2.25 23.02 -4.52
CA PRO A 293 -1.00 22.69 -5.23
C PRO A 293 -0.09 21.68 -4.53
N LEU A 294 -0.20 21.57 -3.20
CA LEU A 294 0.51 20.53 -2.43
C LEU A 294 -0.29 19.22 -2.31
N GLY A 295 -1.41 19.15 -3.01
CA GLY A 295 -2.53 18.25 -2.81
C GLY A 295 -2.22 16.77 -2.76
N HIS A 296 -2.56 16.17 -1.63
CA HIS A 296 -2.47 14.73 -1.42
C HIS A 296 -3.57 13.96 -2.16
N CYS A 297 -4.66 14.62 -2.51
CA CYS A 297 -5.87 14.01 -3.05
C CYS A 297 -6.23 14.54 -4.45
N ASN A 298 -5.40 15.39 -5.03
CA ASN A 298 -5.61 15.99 -6.35
C ASN A 298 -5.20 15.07 -7.50
N ILE A 299 -5.35 15.54 -8.71
CA ILE A 299 -5.01 14.77 -9.91
C ILE A 299 -3.52 14.42 -10.01
N GLN A 300 -2.63 15.27 -9.53
CA GLN A 300 -1.19 14.97 -9.54
C GLN A 300 -0.88 13.78 -8.63
N SER A 301 -1.43 13.76 -7.41
CA SER A 301 -1.32 12.61 -6.51
C SER A 301 -1.91 11.33 -7.11
N ALA A 302 -3.08 11.42 -7.73
CA ALA A 302 -3.75 10.29 -8.36
C ALA A 302 -2.92 9.67 -9.48
N VAL A 303 -2.36 10.50 -10.36
CA VAL A 303 -1.51 10.03 -11.46
C VAL A 303 -0.14 9.56 -10.98
N PHE A 304 0.39 10.16 -9.88
CA PHE A 304 1.55 9.63 -9.18
C PHE A 304 1.31 8.18 -8.71
N ASN A 305 0.15 7.91 -8.12
CA ASN A 305 -0.19 6.56 -7.67
C ASN A 305 -0.15 5.56 -8.81
N LEU A 306 -0.73 5.90 -9.96
CA LEU A 306 -0.70 5.04 -11.15
C LEU A 306 0.72 4.86 -11.70
N ALA A 307 1.51 5.94 -11.76
CA ALA A 307 2.90 5.90 -12.21
C ALA A 307 3.73 4.92 -11.36
N VAL A 308 3.56 4.98 -10.04
CA VAL A 308 4.24 4.10 -9.08
C VAL A 308 3.79 2.65 -9.24
N LEU A 309 2.48 2.39 -9.25
CA LEU A 309 1.92 1.04 -9.38
C LEU A 309 2.32 0.37 -10.72
N ILE A 310 2.36 1.15 -11.81
CA ILE A 310 2.86 0.69 -13.11
C ILE A 310 4.36 0.34 -13.01
N GLY A 311 5.15 1.25 -12.45
CA GLY A 311 6.61 1.06 -12.36
C GLY A 311 6.99 -0.13 -11.49
N TRP A 312 6.28 -0.38 -10.42
CA TRP A 312 6.53 -1.51 -9.52
C TRP A 312 6.29 -2.87 -10.13
N GLN A 313 5.50 -2.97 -11.19
CA GLN A 313 5.26 -4.26 -11.86
C GLN A 313 6.53 -4.91 -12.42
N ASP A 314 7.62 -4.18 -12.53
CA ASP A 314 8.93 -4.65 -12.98
C ASP A 314 10.01 -4.64 -11.87
N GLU A 315 9.63 -4.32 -10.62
CA GLU A 315 10.55 -4.24 -9.50
C GLU A 315 10.45 -5.48 -8.57
N PRO A 316 11.49 -5.78 -7.77
CA PRO A 316 11.49 -6.90 -6.82
C PRO A 316 10.64 -6.54 -5.57
N LEU A 317 9.36 -6.40 -5.75
CA LEU A 317 8.38 -6.02 -4.74
C LEU A 317 7.28 -7.08 -4.68
N GLU A 318 7.10 -7.70 -3.51
CA GLU A 318 6.05 -8.70 -3.34
C GLU A 318 4.71 -8.04 -3.03
N THR A 319 4.65 -7.17 -2.03
CA THR A 319 3.41 -6.52 -1.59
C THR A 319 3.58 -5.02 -1.42
N ALA A 320 2.50 -4.27 -1.62
CA ALA A 320 2.45 -2.86 -1.28
C ALA A 320 1.08 -2.46 -0.72
N CYS A 321 1.05 -1.55 0.26
CA CYS A 321 -0.18 -1.02 0.83
C CYS A 321 -0.16 0.51 0.82
N TYR A 322 -1.07 1.09 0.05
CA TYR A 322 -1.26 2.53 -0.01
C TYR A 322 -1.77 3.07 1.32
N TYR A 323 -1.17 4.15 1.82
CA TYR A 323 -1.64 4.78 3.04
C TYR A 323 -2.83 5.70 2.76
N GLY A 324 -4.00 5.11 2.66
CA GLY A 324 -5.29 5.77 2.46
C GLY A 324 -6.28 5.21 3.47
N ALA A 325 -6.07 5.55 4.74
CA ALA A 325 -6.67 4.82 5.85
C ALA A 325 -8.04 5.38 6.30
N GLY A 326 -8.39 6.58 5.92
CA GLY A 326 -9.59 7.23 6.41
C GLY A 326 -10.71 7.32 5.36
N PRO A 327 -11.95 7.56 5.79
CA PRO A 327 -12.99 7.95 4.85
C PRO A 327 -12.72 9.34 4.26
N ASP A 328 -12.30 10.26 5.09
CA ASP A 328 -12.15 11.68 4.77
C ASP A 328 -10.76 12.19 5.20
N GLY A 329 -10.37 13.34 4.68
CA GLY A 329 -9.17 14.04 5.08
C GLY A 329 -7.96 13.73 4.21
N VAL A 330 -6.79 14.16 4.67
CA VAL A 330 -5.51 14.11 3.92
C VAL A 330 -5.13 12.69 3.51
N TRP A 331 -5.51 11.70 4.31
CA TRP A 331 -5.23 10.29 4.10
C TRP A 331 -6.45 9.50 3.64
N GLY A 332 -7.55 10.19 3.31
CA GLY A 332 -8.81 9.55 2.92
C GLY A 332 -9.04 9.48 1.43
N TYR A 333 -10.10 8.79 1.07
CA TYR A 333 -10.59 8.71 -0.31
C TYR A 333 -11.68 9.72 -0.62
N ARG A 334 -12.11 10.51 0.35
CA ARG A 334 -13.09 11.59 0.19
C ARG A 334 -12.48 12.94 0.53
N ASP A 335 -12.97 13.97 -0.15
CA ASP A 335 -12.70 15.35 0.22
C ASP A 335 -13.55 15.76 1.45
N HIS A 336 -13.38 17.00 1.90
CA HIS A 336 -14.11 17.53 3.05
C HIS A 336 -15.62 17.78 2.79
N GLU A 337 -16.09 17.60 1.55
CA GLU A 337 -17.51 17.60 1.16
C GLU A 337 -18.03 16.17 0.97
N HIS A 338 -17.26 15.15 1.39
CA HIS A 338 -17.56 13.72 1.27
C HIS A 338 -17.69 13.20 -0.18
N ARG A 339 -17.14 13.91 -1.17
CA ARG A 339 -17.04 13.42 -2.55
C ARG A 339 -15.78 12.58 -2.70
N TRP A 340 -15.84 11.59 -3.58
CA TRP A 340 -14.65 10.80 -3.93
C TRP A 340 -13.57 11.71 -4.53
N ASN A 341 -12.37 11.61 -4.00
CA ASN A 341 -11.22 12.36 -4.50
C ASN A 341 -10.54 11.63 -5.67
N LYS A 342 -9.58 12.28 -6.30
CA LYS A 342 -8.88 11.73 -7.47
C LYS A 342 -8.11 10.44 -7.16
N CYS A 343 -7.62 10.27 -5.91
CA CYS A 343 -6.91 9.05 -5.50
C CYS A 343 -7.81 7.83 -5.45
N PHE A 344 -9.09 7.98 -5.07
CA PHE A 344 -10.06 6.89 -5.16
C PHE A 344 -10.16 6.35 -6.59
N TYR A 345 -10.30 7.24 -7.56
CA TYR A 345 -10.44 6.85 -8.96
C TYR A 345 -9.16 6.24 -9.53
N SER A 346 -7.97 6.71 -9.13
CA SER A 346 -6.72 6.11 -9.57
C SER A 346 -6.53 4.69 -9.02
N MET A 347 -6.87 4.48 -7.74
CA MET A 347 -6.81 3.14 -7.14
C MET A 347 -7.82 2.18 -7.80
N ARG A 348 -9.02 2.68 -8.08
CA ARG A 348 -10.02 1.90 -8.82
C ARG A 348 -9.54 1.53 -10.22
N MET A 349 -8.97 2.47 -10.96
CA MET A 349 -8.43 2.25 -12.31
C MET A 349 -7.37 1.15 -12.34
N PHE A 350 -6.44 1.15 -11.38
CA PHE A 350 -5.43 0.10 -11.29
C PHE A 350 -6.02 -1.22 -10.77
N GLY A 351 -6.94 -1.15 -9.81
CA GLY A 351 -7.64 -2.32 -9.29
C GLY A 351 -8.42 -3.07 -10.38
N GLU A 352 -9.15 -2.36 -11.23
CA GLU A 352 -9.84 -2.94 -12.38
C GLU A 352 -8.84 -3.62 -13.34
N LEU A 353 -7.68 -3.01 -13.59
CA LEU A 353 -6.64 -3.62 -14.42
C LEU A 353 -6.16 -4.96 -13.84
N VAL A 354 -5.75 -4.99 -12.57
CA VAL A 354 -5.15 -6.21 -11.98
C VAL A 354 -6.18 -7.27 -11.60
N SER A 355 -7.47 -6.94 -11.55
CA SER A 355 -8.54 -7.92 -11.34
C SER A 355 -8.99 -8.63 -12.62
N GLU A 356 -8.92 -7.95 -13.77
CA GLU A 356 -9.39 -8.46 -15.06
C GLU A 356 -8.26 -9.06 -15.91
N TYR A 357 -7.03 -8.58 -15.77
CA TYR A 357 -5.92 -8.93 -16.63
C TYR A 357 -4.81 -9.65 -15.85
N VAL A 358 -4.16 -10.60 -16.52
CA VAL A 358 -3.18 -11.49 -15.88
C VAL A 358 -1.76 -11.27 -16.41
N TYR A 359 -1.61 -11.02 -17.71
CA TYR A 359 -0.29 -10.93 -18.32
C TYR A 359 0.08 -9.49 -18.66
N LYS A 360 1.26 -9.05 -18.27
CA LYS A 360 1.86 -7.81 -18.76
C LYS A 360 2.60 -8.03 -20.05
N VAL A 361 2.54 -7.07 -20.95
CA VAL A 361 3.17 -7.12 -22.27
C VAL A 361 4.36 -6.15 -22.38
N GLY A 362 5.14 -6.27 -23.43
CA GLY A 362 6.28 -5.39 -23.68
C GLY A 362 5.83 -3.95 -23.89
N VAL A 363 6.45 -3.03 -23.14
CA VAL A 363 6.25 -1.59 -23.31
C VAL A 363 7.60 -0.90 -23.30
N ASP A 364 7.88 -0.13 -24.36
CA ASP A 364 9.07 0.71 -24.48
C ASP A 364 8.65 2.17 -24.42
N VAL A 365 8.98 2.85 -23.32
CA VAL A 365 8.71 4.28 -23.11
C VAL A 365 9.85 5.09 -23.70
N THR A 366 9.52 6.09 -24.52
CA THR A 366 10.51 7.02 -25.08
C THR A 366 11.16 7.82 -23.96
N PRO A 367 12.49 7.74 -23.77
CA PRO A 367 13.15 8.53 -22.74
C PRO A 367 12.94 10.02 -22.96
N HIS A 368 12.61 10.70 -21.86
CA HIS A 368 12.54 12.17 -21.81
C HIS A 368 13.41 12.64 -20.65
N PRO A 369 14.04 13.82 -20.71
CA PRO A 369 14.82 14.37 -19.60
C PRO A 369 14.06 14.40 -18.28
N TYR A 370 12.74 14.60 -18.37
CA TYR A 370 11.79 14.51 -17.28
C TYR A 370 10.78 13.43 -17.64
N ARG A 371 10.99 12.21 -17.18
CA ARG A 371 10.05 11.13 -17.43
C ARG A 371 8.73 11.48 -16.80
N ASN A 372 7.70 11.55 -17.62
CA ASN A 372 6.34 11.85 -17.19
C ASN A 372 5.33 10.80 -17.66
N ILE A 373 5.69 9.97 -18.64
CA ILE A 373 4.83 8.88 -19.13
C ILE A 373 5.23 7.57 -18.47
N TYR A 374 4.24 6.92 -17.83
CA TYR A 374 4.27 5.56 -17.32
C TYR A 374 3.16 4.80 -18.00
N ALA A 375 3.44 3.61 -18.49
CA ALA A 375 2.47 2.87 -19.27
C ALA A 375 2.64 1.36 -19.09
N ILE A 376 1.52 0.65 -19.07
CA ILE A 376 1.47 -0.79 -19.03
C ILE A 376 0.40 -1.31 -20.00
N GLY A 377 0.73 -2.35 -20.74
CA GLY A 377 -0.24 -3.10 -21.51
C GLY A 377 -0.47 -4.47 -20.88
N ALA A 378 -1.70 -4.95 -20.93
CA ALA A 378 -2.07 -6.20 -20.28
C ALA A 378 -3.03 -7.05 -21.13
N LEU A 379 -3.01 -8.37 -20.90
CA LEU A 379 -3.92 -9.34 -21.52
C LEU A 379 -4.63 -10.13 -20.43
N SER A 380 -5.91 -10.46 -20.67
CA SER A 380 -6.65 -11.44 -19.89
C SER A 380 -6.02 -12.83 -19.98
N GLU A 381 -6.41 -13.75 -19.09
CA GLU A 381 -5.84 -15.11 -19.06
C GLU A 381 -6.09 -15.87 -20.37
N ASP A 382 -7.28 -15.75 -20.95
CA ASP A 382 -7.68 -16.33 -22.24
C ASP A 382 -7.20 -15.52 -23.46
N LYS A 383 -6.64 -14.33 -23.25
CA LYS A 383 -6.21 -13.38 -24.28
C LYS A 383 -7.35 -12.91 -25.21
N GLU A 384 -8.56 -12.94 -24.74
CA GLU A 384 -9.72 -12.40 -25.48
C GLU A 384 -9.92 -10.90 -25.19
N LYS A 385 -9.34 -10.41 -24.06
CA LYS A 385 -9.33 -9.01 -23.70
C LYS A 385 -7.90 -8.47 -23.59
N ALA A 386 -7.73 -7.20 -23.91
CA ALA A 386 -6.49 -6.46 -23.72
C ALA A 386 -6.77 -5.09 -23.10
N ALA A 387 -5.81 -4.55 -22.37
CA ALA A 387 -5.91 -3.22 -21.80
C ALA A 387 -4.60 -2.45 -21.92
N ILE A 388 -4.72 -1.14 -21.99
CA ILE A 388 -3.62 -0.18 -21.93
C ILE A 388 -3.95 0.81 -20.81
N LEU A 389 -3.08 0.91 -19.80
CA LEU A 389 -3.12 1.94 -18.77
C LEU A 389 -1.94 2.88 -18.98
N ILE A 390 -2.23 4.18 -19.07
CA ILE A 390 -1.27 5.25 -19.27
C ILE A 390 -1.43 6.28 -18.17
N ALA A 391 -0.32 6.70 -17.57
CA ALA A 391 -0.23 7.79 -16.61
C ALA A 391 0.74 8.86 -17.14
N ASP A 392 0.24 10.07 -17.39
CA ASP A 392 1.01 11.25 -17.77
C ASP A 392 1.19 12.13 -16.53
N TYR A 393 2.28 11.89 -15.79
CA TYR A 393 2.58 12.54 -14.53
C TYR A 393 3.22 13.91 -14.75
N ALA A 394 2.66 14.95 -14.12
CA ALA A 394 3.17 16.33 -14.18
C ALA A 394 3.31 16.90 -15.60
N GLY A 395 2.58 16.37 -16.56
CA GLY A 395 2.52 16.92 -17.90
C GLY A 395 1.96 18.35 -17.89
N SER A 396 2.69 19.32 -18.45
CA SER A 396 2.36 20.74 -18.36
C SER A 396 1.50 21.27 -19.49
N GLU A 397 1.30 20.52 -20.57
CA GLU A 397 0.62 21.00 -21.77
C GLU A 397 -0.63 20.17 -22.07
N ALA A 398 -1.72 20.84 -22.45
CA ALA A 398 -2.85 20.19 -23.08
C ALA A 398 -2.35 19.63 -24.42
N ALA A 399 -2.07 18.36 -24.48
CA ALA A 399 -1.42 17.73 -25.61
C ALA A 399 -2.11 16.43 -25.98
N THR A 400 -2.08 16.17 -27.28
CA THR A 400 -2.36 14.86 -27.84
C THR A 400 -1.13 13.99 -27.69
N CYS A 401 -1.26 12.84 -27.01
CA CYS A 401 -0.20 11.84 -26.87
C CYS A 401 -0.45 10.69 -27.83
N SER A 402 0.60 10.29 -28.55
CA SER A 402 0.53 9.16 -29.48
C SER A 402 1.41 8.00 -29.00
N PHE A 403 0.91 6.79 -29.21
CA PHE A 403 1.52 5.54 -28.78
C PHE A 403 1.51 4.54 -29.94
N ALA A 404 2.61 3.81 -30.13
CA ALA A 404 2.60 2.70 -31.06
C ALA A 404 1.98 1.47 -30.39
N ILE A 405 1.13 0.76 -31.11
CA ILE A 405 0.52 -0.50 -30.67
C ILE A 405 0.77 -1.59 -31.71
N LYS A 406 1.11 -2.79 -31.27
CA LYS A 406 1.35 -3.95 -32.11
C LYS A 406 0.67 -5.17 -31.50
N GLY A 407 0.05 -5.99 -32.32
CA GLY A 407 -0.59 -7.25 -31.90
C GLY A 407 -2.05 -7.08 -31.48
N LEU A 408 -2.66 -5.91 -31.75
CA LEU A 408 -4.09 -5.66 -31.53
C LEU A 408 -4.89 -5.54 -32.83
N GLU A 409 -4.37 -6.03 -33.96
CA GLU A 409 -5.02 -5.92 -35.28
C GLU A 409 -6.37 -6.65 -35.32
N ASN A 410 -6.55 -7.70 -34.49
CA ASN A 410 -7.80 -8.45 -34.36
C ASN A 410 -8.61 -8.08 -33.12
N TYR A 411 -8.36 -6.89 -32.53
CA TYR A 411 -9.12 -6.40 -31.41
C TYR A 411 -9.81 -5.08 -31.79
N ARG A 412 -10.95 -4.83 -31.12
CA ARG A 412 -11.63 -3.55 -31.18
C ARG A 412 -11.57 -2.86 -29.81
N CYS A 413 -11.40 -1.56 -29.79
CA CYS A 413 -11.58 -0.79 -28.57
C CYS A 413 -13.05 -0.83 -28.16
N VAL A 414 -13.31 -1.24 -26.94
CA VAL A 414 -14.68 -1.36 -26.39
C VAL A 414 -14.96 -0.26 -25.37
N GLU A 415 -13.94 0.18 -24.64
CA GLU A 415 -14.07 1.25 -23.67
C GLU A 415 -12.76 2.05 -23.58
N ALA A 416 -12.88 3.34 -23.35
CA ALA A 416 -11.78 4.20 -22.99
C ALA A 416 -12.27 5.23 -21.98
N ARG A 417 -11.55 5.37 -20.87
CA ARG A 417 -11.87 6.28 -19.76
C ARG A 417 -10.68 7.14 -19.41
N ILE A 418 -10.94 8.38 -19.01
CA ILE A 418 -9.94 9.36 -18.61
C ILE A 418 -10.16 9.80 -17.16
N LEU A 419 -9.05 9.96 -16.44
CA LEU A 419 -8.96 10.64 -15.16
C LEU A 419 -8.06 11.86 -15.34
N ASP A 420 -8.61 13.06 -15.21
CA ASP A 420 -7.87 14.33 -15.27
C ASP A 420 -8.38 15.30 -14.19
N ASN A 421 -8.02 16.57 -14.29
CA ASN A 421 -8.44 17.57 -13.31
C ASN A 421 -9.97 17.74 -13.23
N THR A 422 -10.68 17.53 -14.32
CA THR A 422 -12.13 17.77 -14.44
C THR A 422 -12.96 16.49 -14.55
N LEU A 423 -12.36 15.40 -15.00
CA LEU A 423 -13.04 14.13 -15.28
C LEU A 423 -12.61 13.03 -14.32
N ASP A 424 -13.59 12.24 -13.85
CA ASP A 424 -13.44 11.16 -12.86
C ASP A 424 -13.76 9.81 -13.52
N LEU A 425 -12.80 9.22 -14.23
CA LEU A 425 -12.99 8.00 -15.00
C LEU A 425 -14.15 8.12 -16.03
N ALA A 426 -14.30 9.30 -16.60
CA ALA A 426 -15.33 9.53 -17.61
C ALA A 426 -14.95 8.87 -18.94
N PRO A 427 -15.94 8.40 -19.72
CA PRO A 427 -15.71 7.94 -21.09
C PRO A 427 -15.00 9.01 -21.92
N CYS A 428 -14.01 8.60 -22.70
CA CYS A 428 -13.30 9.50 -23.61
C CYS A 428 -13.13 8.89 -25.01
N GLN A 429 -12.83 9.73 -25.97
CA GLN A 429 -12.53 9.29 -27.33
C GLN A 429 -11.04 8.99 -27.48
N VAL A 430 -10.74 7.88 -28.13
CA VAL A 430 -9.39 7.53 -28.58
C VAL A 430 -9.40 7.37 -30.11
N ASN A 431 -8.33 7.79 -30.74
CA ASN A 431 -8.16 7.61 -32.18
C ASN A 431 -7.14 6.51 -32.45
N ILE A 432 -7.54 5.51 -33.22
CA ILE A 432 -6.66 4.42 -33.63
C ILE A 432 -6.55 4.43 -35.15
N HIS A 433 -5.36 4.67 -35.66
CA HIS A 433 -5.05 4.64 -37.08
C HIS A 433 -3.89 3.68 -37.33
N GLY A 434 -4.19 2.54 -37.95
CA GLY A 434 -3.22 1.44 -38.11
C GLY A 434 -2.68 1.04 -36.75
N ASN A 435 -1.38 1.13 -36.55
CA ASN A 435 -0.69 0.78 -35.33
C ASN A 435 -0.43 1.98 -34.40
N THR A 436 -1.18 3.07 -34.55
CA THR A 436 -1.02 4.25 -33.70
C THR A 436 -2.29 4.54 -32.93
N LEU A 437 -2.17 4.54 -31.60
CA LEU A 437 -3.18 4.99 -30.66
C LEU A 437 -2.88 6.43 -30.28
N THR A 438 -3.90 7.29 -30.29
CA THR A 438 -3.79 8.69 -29.91
C THR A 438 -4.86 9.03 -28.86
N VAL A 439 -4.45 9.62 -27.76
CA VAL A 439 -5.31 10.13 -26.69
C VAL A 439 -5.12 11.64 -26.55
N ALA A 440 -6.12 12.31 -26.05
CA ALA A 440 -6.06 13.74 -25.77
C ALA A 440 -6.50 14.01 -24.34
N LYS A 441 -5.91 15.02 -23.71
CA LYS A 441 -6.39 15.62 -22.46
C LYS A 441 -6.85 17.05 -22.75
N ASN A 442 -7.89 17.48 -22.05
CA ASN A 442 -8.50 18.78 -22.29
C ASN A 442 -7.81 19.89 -21.48
N ASP A 443 -7.22 19.54 -20.34
CA ASP A 443 -6.57 20.46 -19.42
C ASP A 443 -5.07 20.22 -19.32
N PRO A 444 -4.27 21.27 -19.11
CA PRO A 444 -2.87 21.13 -18.73
C PRO A 444 -2.73 20.35 -17.42
N GLY A 445 -1.65 19.60 -17.27
CA GLY A 445 -1.34 18.87 -16.02
C GLY A 445 -1.37 17.36 -16.17
N SER A 446 -1.49 16.69 -15.04
CA SER A 446 -1.51 15.23 -14.99
C SER A 446 -2.82 14.66 -15.52
N ALA A 447 -2.73 13.50 -16.19
CA ALA A 447 -3.90 12.74 -16.65
C ALA A 447 -3.56 11.25 -16.75
N ALA A 448 -4.59 10.41 -16.71
CA ALA A 448 -4.44 8.97 -16.93
C ALA A 448 -5.57 8.41 -17.79
N TRP A 449 -5.28 7.37 -18.55
CA TRP A 449 -6.24 6.69 -19.43
C TRP A 449 -6.20 5.19 -19.19
N LEU A 450 -7.38 4.57 -19.09
CA LEU A 450 -7.57 3.14 -19.19
C LEU A 450 -8.36 2.85 -20.47
N ILE A 451 -7.76 2.05 -21.35
CA ILE A 451 -8.29 1.75 -22.68
C ILE A 451 -8.39 0.24 -22.82
N GLU A 452 -9.58 -0.26 -23.09
CA GLU A 452 -9.89 -1.67 -23.09
C GLU A 452 -10.31 -2.15 -24.48
N PHE A 453 -9.86 -3.34 -24.80
CA PHE A 453 -10.06 -3.96 -26.09
C PHE A 453 -10.62 -5.39 -25.94
N GLU A 454 -11.44 -5.77 -26.88
CA GLU A 454 -11.91 -7.15 -27.03
C GLU A 454 -11.55 -7.70 -28.40
N LYS A 455 -11.24 -8.96 -28.47
CA LYS A 455 -10.95 -9.66 -29.71
C LYS A 455 -12.20 -9.71 -30.60
N ILE A 456 -12.01 -9.44 -31.88
CA ILE A 456 -13.07 -9.50 -32.88
C ILE A 456 -13.37 -10.97 -33.13
N LYS A 457 -14.63 -11.39 -32.93
CA LYS A 457 -15.11 -12.74 -33.19
C LYS A 457 -15.30 -12.97 -34.67
#